data_c7e24f0bc8c53ca8d1180d5f5b8823b6
#
_entry.id   c7e24f0bc8c53ca8d1180d5f5b8823b6
#
_cell.length_a   1.000
_cell.length_b   1.000
_cell.length_c   1.000
_cell.angle_alpha   90.00
_cell.angle_beta   90.00
_cell.angle_gamma   90.00
#
_symmetry.space_group_name_H-M   'P 1'
#
loop_
_entity.id
_entity.type
_entity.pdbx_description
1 polymer ?
#
loop_
_entity_poly.entity_id
_entity_poly.type
_entity_poly.pdbx_seq_one_letter_code
_entity_poly.pdbx_strand_id
1 'polypeptide(L)'
;MGNFEPTIVAFCCHFCAYTAADLAGTMRLQYPSNVRIIRIPCTGKVDVRHLLEAFEKGADGVYVAGCLEGDCHYLKGNFRAKKRVALAKQILEDAGIGGGRLEMYNMSAAMGPRFAEVAREMTEKIRKLGPSPIKKNAERKAPSAERKAESAEGKGHSA
;
A
#
# COMPACT_ATOMS: atom_id res chain seq x y z
N MET A 1 6.22 2.10 24.16
CA MET A 1 6.10 1.39 22.86
C MET A 1 5.69 2.41 21.83
N GLY A 2 6.55 2.71 20.86
CA GLY A 2 6.24 3.64 19.79
C GLY A 2 5.03 3.15 18.99
N ASN A 3 4.07 4.04 18.78
CA ASN A 3 2.87 3.74 18.01
C ASN A 3 3.26 3.61 16.53
N PHE A 4 3.54 2.38 16.07
CA PHE A 4 3.89 2.10 14.69
C PHE A 4 2.70 2.40 13.77
N GLU A 5 2.87 3.40 12.90
CA GLU A 5 1.90 3.73 11.87
C GLU A 5 2.37 3.16 10.52
N PRO A 6 1.70 2.12 10.01
CA PRO A 6 2.13 1.47 8.77
C PRO A 6 1.88 2.35 7.56
N THR A 7 2.78 2.33 6.58
CA THR A 7 2.55 2.92 5.26
C THR A 7 1.93 1.87 4.35
N ILE A 8 0.71 2.11 3.89
CA ILE A 8 -0.05 1.19 3.03
C ILE A 8 -0.24 1.81 1.66
N VAL A 9 0.01 1.04 0.61
CA VAL A 9 -0.25 1.41 -0.78
C VAL A 9 -1.44 0.62 -1.31
N ALA A 10 -2.43 1.33 -1.85
CA ALA A 10 -3.64 0.77 -2.42
C ALA A 10 -3.70 1.03 -3.93
N PHE A 11 -3.56 -0.02 -4.74
CA PHE A 11 -3.79 0.06 -6.18
C PHE A 11 -5.29 -0.10 -6.46
N CYS A 12 -5.97 1.00 -6.79
CA CYS A 12 -7.43 1.05 -6.95
C CYS A 12 -7.83 1.20 -8.41
N CYS A 13 -8.64 0.26 -8.90
CA CYS A 13 -9.24 0.34 -10.22
C CYS A 13 -10.12 1.58 -10.36
N HIS A 14 -9.92 2.34 -11.44
CA HIS A 14 -10.66 3.57 -11.71
C HIS A 14 -12.18 3.37 -11.66
N PHE A 15 -12.69 2.32 -12.29
CA PHE A 15 -14.13 2.10 -12.47
C PHE A 15 -14.87 1.60 -11.23
N CYS A 16 -14.17 1.06 -10.23
CA CYS A 16 -14.80 0.49 -9.04
C CYS A 16 -14.19 1.01 -7.75
N ALA A 17 -13.04 0.50 -7.34
CA ALA A 17 -12.47 0.81 -6.03
C ALA A 17 -12.08 2.28 -5.83
N TYR A 18 -11.59 2.97 -6.88
CA TYR A 18 -11.30 4.39 -6.79
C TYR A 18 -12.59 5.22 -6.65
N THR A 19 -13.64 4.86 -7.40
CA THR A 19 -14.96 5.49 -7.27
C THR A 19 -15.57 5.20 -5.90
N ALA A 20 -15.39 4.00 -5.36
CA ALA A 20 -15.81 3.67 -4.00
C ALA A 20 -15.04 4.50 -2.95
N ALA A 21 -13.75 4.77 -3.17
CA ALA A 21 -12.98 5.68 -2.31
C ALA A 21 -13.50 7.11 -2.33
N ASP A 22 -13.86 7.64 -3.51
CA ASP A 22 -14.49 8.95 -3.67
C ASP A 22 -15.84 8.99 -2.95
N LEU A 23 -16.64 7.95 -3.10
CA LEU A 23 -17.91 7.81 -2.41
C LEU A 23 -17.73 7.79 -0.88
N ALA A 24 -16.73 7.06 -0.38
CA ALA A 24 -16.41 7.04 1.05
C ALA A 24 -16.06 8.44 1.56
N GLY A 25 -15.30 9.22 0.79
CA GLY A 25 -14.98 10.60 1.09
C GLY A 25 -16.23 11.51 1.10
N THR A 26 -17.08 11.39 0.09
CA THR A 26 -18.35 12.14 -0.01
C THR A 26 -19.28 11.82 1.17
N MET A 27 -19.33 10.55 1.59
CA MET A 27 -20.08 10.10 2.76
C MET A 27 -19.40 10.46 4.09
N ARG A 28 -18.23 11.11 4.06
CA ARG A 28 -17.43 11.48 5.25
C ARG A 28 -17.09 10.27 6.14
N LEU A 29 -16.92 9.10 5.54
CA LEU A 29 -16.53 7.91 6.27
C LEU A 29 -15.08 8.02 6.72
N GLN A 30 -14.84 7.78 8.00
CA GLN A 30 -13.50 7.85 8.56
C GLN A 30 -12.76 6.53 8.34
N TYR A 31 -11.56 6.61 7.79
CA TYR A 31 -10.60 5.51 7.71
C TYR A 31 -9.18 6.04 7.89
N PRO A 32 -8.20 5.19 8.22
CA PRO A 32 -6.83 5.63 8.50
C PRO A 32 -6.20 6.41 7.34
N SER A 33 -5.56 7.53 7.63
CA SER A 33 -4.89 8.40 6.64
C SER A 33 -3.57 7.82 6.10
N ASN A 34 -3.10 6.72 6.66
CA ASN A 34 -1.88 6.03 6.26
C ASN A 34 -2.01 5.20 4.97
N VAL A 35 -3.20 5.16 4.37
CA VAL A 35 -3.46 4.48 3.09
C VAL A 35 -3.25 5.45 1.92
N ARG A 36 -2.27 5.15 1.08
CA ARG A 36 -1.95 5.91 -0.13
C ARG A 36 -2.59 5.26 -1.35
N ILE A 37 -3.56 5.94 -1.95
CA ILE A 37 -4.32 5.43 -3.08
C ILE A 37 -3.61 5.77 -4.38
N ILE A 38 -3.34 4.74 -5.18
CA ILE A 38 -2.85 4.85 -6.55
C ILE A 38 -3.98 4.44 -7.49
N ARG A 39 -4.49 5.39 -8.25
CA ARG A 39 -5.50 5.12 -9.27
C ARG A 39 -4.87 4.45 -10.49
N ILE A 40 -5.43 3.34 -10.89
CA ILE A 40 -5.03 2.59 -12.09
C ILE A 40 -6.22 2.39 -13.03
N PRO A 41 -6.01 2.32 -14.35
CA PRO A 41 -7.11 2.13 -15.30
C PRO A 41 -7.88 0.83 -15.06
N CYS A 42 -7.18 -0.24 -14.72
CA CYS A 42 -7.74 -1.55 -14.40
C CYS A 42 -6.74 -2.35 -13.56
N THR A 43 -7.21 -3.16 -12.64
CA THR A 43 -6.34 -4.06 -11.86
C THR A 43 -5.56 -5.02 -12.75
N GLY A 44 -6.06 -5.35 -13.94
CA GLY A 44 -5.34 -6.14 -14.95
C GLY A 44 -4.05 -5.48 -15.48
N LYS A 45 -3.80 -4.18 -15.18
CA LYS A 45 -2.55 -3.48 -15.49
C LYS A 45 -1.52 -3.61 -14.37
N VAL A 46 -1.92 -4.00 -13.17
CA VAL A 46 -0.97 -4.22 -12.08
C VAL A 46 -0.12 -5.44 -12.41
N ASP A 47 1.19 -5.24 -12.43
CA ASP A 47 2.16 -6.30 -12.59
C ASP A 47 2.80 -6.67 -11.25
N VAL A 48 3.34 -7.87 -11.15
CA VAL A 48 4.09 -8.34 -9.97
C VAL A 48 5.19 -7.35 -9.59
N ARG A 49 5.88 -6.80 -10.60
CA ARG A 49 6.93 -5.79 -10.41
C ARG A 49 6.41 -4.54 -9.67
N HIS A 50 5.24 -4.02 -10.03
CA HIS A 50 4.67 -2.85 -9.36
C HIS A 50 4.40 -3.12 -7.87
N LEU A 51 3.94 -4.33 -7.56
CA LEU A 51 3.66 -4.74 -6.19
C LEU A 51 4.94 -4.85 -5.36
N LEU A 52 5.97 -5.47 -5.92
CA LEU A 52 7.27 -5.61 -5.25
C LEU A 52 7.97 -4.26 -5.09
N GLU A 53 7.93 -3.40 -6.11
CA GLU A 53 8.51 -2.05 -6.07
C GLU A 53 7.87 -1.17 -4.97
N ALA A 54 6.58 -1.34 -4.69
CA ALA A 54 5.94 -0.63 -3.59
C ALA A 54 6.58 -0.99 -2.24
N PHE A 55 6.93 -2.26 -2.02
CA PHE A 55 7.64 -2.70 -0.81
C PHE A 55 9.09 -2.17 -0.78
N GLU A 56 9.79 -2.18 -1.91
CA GLU A 56 11.14 -1.61 -2.01
C GLU A 56 11.16 -0.13 -1.66
N LYS A 57 10.12 0.61 -2.04
CA LYS A 57 9.95 2.04 -1.74
C LYS A 57 9.44 2.31 -0.32
N GLY A 58 9.34 1.29 0.53
CA GLY A 58 9.06 1.43 1.95
C GLY A 58 7.60 1.24 2.37
N ALA A 59 6.75 0.64 1.53
CA ALA A 59 5.44 0.22 1.97
C ALA A 59 5.55 -0.92 3.00
N ASP A 60 4.77 -0.84 4.06
CA ASP A 60 4.64 -1.89 5.06
C ASP A 60 3.57 -2.91 4.67
N GLY A 61 2.60 -2.48 3.88
CA GLY A 61 1.54 -3.30 3.30
C GLY A 61 1.06 -2.76 1.96
N VAL A 62 0.57 -3.65 1.12
CA VAL A 62 0.03 -3.31 -0.21
C VAL A 62 -1.27 -4.06 -0.43
N TYR A 63 -2.25 -3.42 -1.03
CA TYR A 63 -3.42 -4.14 -1.52
C TYR A 63 -3.86 -3.67 -2.91
N VAL A 64 -4.49 -4.57 -3.61
CA VAL A 64 -5.10 -4.32 -4.92
C VAL A 64 -6.61 -4.38 -4.76
N ALA A 65 -7.30 -3.32 -5.11
CA ALA A 65 -8.75 -3.25 -5.04
C ALA A 65 -9.35 -3.16 -6.44
N GLY A 66 -10.12 -4.18 -6.80
CA GLY A 66 -10.68 -4.35 -8.13
C GLY A 66 -12.17 -4.58 -8.15
N CYS A 67 -12.73 -4.72 -9.34
CA CYS A 67 -14.14 -4.99 -9.56
C CYS A 67 -14.54 -6.36 -8.98
N LEU A 68 -15.82 -6.52 -8.68
CA LEU A 68 -16.39 -7.81 -8.33
C LEU A 68 -16.13 -8.83 -9.45
N GLU A 69 -16.07 -10.11 -9.09
CA GLU A 69 -15.89 -11.16 -10.08
C GLU A 69 -17.08 -11.16 -11.05
N GLY A 70 -16.78 -11.13 -12.36
CA GLY A 70 -17.78 -10.99 -13.41
C GLY A 70 -18.08 -9.56 -13.86
N ASP A 71 -17.81 -8.54 -13.04
CA ASP A 71 -18.16 -7.13 -13.30
C ASP A 71 -16.98 -6.28 -13.79
N CYS A 72 -15.89 -6.91 -14.22
CA CYS A 72 -14.73 -6.17 -14.69
C CYS A 72 -15.02 -5.43 -16.01
N HIS A 73 -14.83 -4.11 -16.03
CA HIS A 73 -15.00 -3.28 -17.22
C HIS A 73 -14.22 -3.81 -18.44
N TYR A 74 -13.07 -4.42 -18.21
CA TYR A 74 -12.22 -5.06 -19.22
C TYR A 74 -12.33 -6.60 -19.20
N LEU A 75 -13.47 -7.13 -18.81
CA LEU A 75 -13.87 -8.54 -18.76
C LEU A 75 -13.06 -9.41 -17.78
N LYS A 76 -11.75 -9.50 -17.92
CA LYS A 76 -10.88 -10.44 -17.16
C LYS A 76 -9.75 -9.76 -16.39
N GLY A 77 -9.77 -8.43 -16.23
CA GLY A 77 -8.70 -7.70 -15.57
C GLY A 77 -8.50 -8.11 -14.11
N ASN A 78 -9.58 -8.23 -13.35
CA ASN A 78 -9.56 -8.67 -11.96
C ASN A 78 -9.05 -10.12 -11.79
N PHE A 79 -9.37 -11.03 -12.69
CA PHE A 79 -8.85 -12.40 -12.67
C PHE A 79 -7.35 -12.45 -12.95
N ARG A 80 -6.84 -11.61 -13.87
CA ARG A 80 -5.41 -11.49 -14.12
C ARG A 80 -4.68 -10.92 -12.91
N ALA A 81 -5.26 -9.90 -12.27
CA ALA A 81 -4.73 -9.34 -11.05
C ALA A 81 -4.64 -10.37 -9.93
N LYS A 82 -5.69 -11.16 -9.73
CA LYS A 82 -5.73 -12.23 -8.71
C LYS A 82 -4.55 -13.21 -8.83
N LYS A 83 -4.25 -13.64 -10.08
CA LYS A 83 -3.09 -14.53 -10.34
C LYS A 83 -1.76 -13.85 -10.03
N ARG A 84 -1.59 -12.58 -10.43
CA ARG A 84 -0.36 -11.83 -10.17
C ARG A 84 -0.17 -11.51 -8.69
N VAL A 85 -1.22 -11.18 -7.98
CA VAL A 85 -1.19 -10.99 -6.52
C VAL A 85 -0.78 -12.29 -5.82
N ALA A 86 -1.34 -13.43 -6.23
CA ALA A 86 -0.98 -14.74 -5.67
C ALA A 86 0.51 -15.04 -5.88
N LEU A 87 1.03 -14.81 -7.08
CA LEU A 87 2.45 -14.99 -7.38
C LEU A 87 3.33 -14.03 -6.56
N ALA A 88 2.96 -12.76 -6.49
CA ALA A 88 3.71 -11.78 -5.69
C ALA A 88 3.69 -12.13 -4.18
N LYS A 89 2.58 -12.64 -3.65
CA LYS A 89 2.51 -13.15 -2.27
C LYS A 89 3.53 -14.25 -2.00
N GLN A 90 3.65 -15.19 -2.93
CA GLN A 90 4.61 -16.28 -2.81
C GLN A 90 6.05 -15.75 -2.83
N ILE A 91 6.38 -14.85 -3.75
CA ILE A 91 7.71 -14.22 -3.81
C ILE A 91 8.03 -13.50 -2.51
N LEU A 92 7.07 -12.74 -1.92
CA LEU A 92 7.25 -12.04 -0.65
C LEU A 92 7.46 -13.01 0.52
N GLU A 93 6.78 -14.16 0.50
CA GLU A 93 6.97 -15.20 1.50
C GLU A 93 8.35 -15.84 1.40
N ASP A 94 8.76 -16.22 0.19
CA ASP A 94 10.08 -16.82 -0.08
C ASP A 94 11.22 -15.84 0.25
N ALA A 95 11.01 -14.55 0.07
CA ALA A 95 11.97 -13.50 0.43
C ALA A 95 11.98 -13.15 1.94
N GLY A 96 11.15 -13.78 2.76
CA GLY A 96 11.08 -13.52 4.20
C GLY A 96 10.42 -12.18 4.58
N ILE A 97 9.74 -11.54 3.64
CA ILE A 97 8.99 -10.28 3.89
C ILE A 97 7.62 -10.59 4.49
N GLY A 98 7.02 -11.69 4.06
CA GLY A 98 5.71 -12.18 4.46
C GLY A 98 4.61 -11.86 3.46
N GLY A 99 4.04 -12.88 2.84
CA GLY A 99 2.95 -12.76 1.85
C GLY A 99 1.66 -12.16 2.42
N GLY A 100 1.47 -12.23 3.74
CA GLY A 100 0.34 -11.62 4.42
C GLY A 100 0.29 -10.08 4.35
N ARG A 101 1.36 -9.43 3.90
CA ARG A 101 1.44 -7.97 3.69
C ARG A 101 0.83 -7.51 2.37
N LEU A 102 0.50 -8.42 1.48
CA LEU A 102 -0.14 -8.15 0.20
C LEU A 102 -1.52 -8.81 0.17
N GLU A 103 -2.55 -8.05 -0.20
CA GLU A 103 -3.92 -8.57 -0.32
C GLU A 103 -4.61 -8.07 -1.58
N MET A 104 -5.69 -8.77 -1.95
CA MET A 104 -6.59 -8.33 -3.00
C MET A 104 -8.03 -8.32 -2.48
N TYR A 105 -8.72 -7.23 -2.78
CA TYR A 105 -10.12 -7.02 -2.42
C TYR A 105 -10.96 -6.72 -3.66
N ASN A 106 -12.20 -7.17 -3.66
CA ASN A 106 -13.14 -6.90 -4.73
C ASN A 106 -14.29 -6.04 -4.19
N MET A 107 -14.67 -5.01 -4.96
CA MET A 107 -15.76 -4.12 -4.60
C MET A 107 -16.35 -3.46 -5.85
N SER A 108 -17.60 -2.98 -5.74
CA SER A 108 -18.23 -2.14 -6.76
C SER A 108 -18.03 -0.66 -6.45
N ALA A 109 -18.32 0.19 -7.43
CA ALA A 109 -18.27 1.65 -7.28
C ALA A 109 -19.20 2.20 -6.18
N ALA A 110 -20.30 1.49 -5.90
CA ALA A 110 -21.28 1.88 -4.88
C ALA A 110 -20.88 1.46 -3.45
N MET A 111 -19.77 0.74 -3.29
CA MET A 111 -19.36 0.17 -2.01
C MET A 111 -18.37 1.06 -1.24
N GLY A 112 -18.70 2.35 -1.05
CA GLY A 112 -17.90 3.29 -0.24
C GLY A 112 -17.63 2.79 1.19
N PRO A 113 -18.64 2.30 1.94
CA PRO A 113 -18.42 1.70 3.26
C PRO A 113 -17.43 0.53 3.24
N ARG A 114 -17.48 -0.32 2.23
CA ARG A 114 -16.54 -1.45 2.09
C ARG A 114 -15.11 -0.98 1.85
N PHE A 115 -14.93 0.10 1.08
CA PHE A 115 -13.61 0.69 0.90
C PHE A 115 -13.00 1.14 2.25
N ALA A 116 -13.78 1.88 3.05
CA ALA A 116 -13.34 2.34 4.36
C ALA A 116 -13.05 1.18 5.33
N GLU A 117 -13.86 0.12 5.27
CA GLU A 117 -13.66 -1.10 6.05
C GLU A 117 -12.34 -1.80 5.67
N VAL A 118 -12.10 -2.02 4.37
CA VAL A 118 -10.85 -2.62 3.85
C VAL A 118 -9.62 -1.81 4.27
N ALA A 119 -9.69 -0.49 4.22
CA ALA A 119 -8.61 0.37 4.68
C ALA A 119 -8.29 0.15 6.16
N ARG A 120 -9.31 0.02 7.01
CA ARG A 120 -9.15 -0.31 8.44
C ARG A 120 -8.61 -1.72 8.64
N GLU A 121 -9.21 -2.73 8.00
CA GLU A 121 -8.78 -4.13 8.08
C GLU A 121 -7.29 -4.27 7.74
N MET A 122 -6.87 -3.67 6.63
CA MET A 122 -5.48 -3.77 6.17
C MET A 122 -4.53 -3.04 7.12
N THR A 123 -4.92 -1.86 7.62
CA THR A 123 -4.11 -1.12 8.59
C THR A 123 -3.89 -1.92 9.87
N GLU A 124 -4.94 -2.51 10.44
CA GLU A 124 -4.84 -3.34 11.64
C GLU A 124 -4.02 -4.60 11.41
N LYS A 125 -4.21 -5.24 10.26
CA LYS A 125 -3.42 -6.41 9.87
C LYS A 125 -1.93 -6.10 9.83
N ILE A 126 -1.55 -5.00 9.18
CA ILE A 126 -0.14 -4.61 9.09
C ILE A 126 0.42 -4.12 10.42
N ARG A 127 -0.37 -3.46 11.27
CA ARG A 127 0.04 -3.13 12.64
C ARG A 127 0.43 -4.36 13.44
N LYS A 128 -0.34 -5.44 13.33
CA LYS A 128 -0.04 -6.72 14.01
C LYS A 128 1.23 -7.38 13.46
N LEU A 129 1.49 -7.27 12.16
CA LEU A 129 2.70 -7.80 11.53
C LEU A 129 3.95 -6.96 11.81
N GLY A 130 3.78 -5.70 12.19
CA GLY A 130 4.86 -4.75 12.43
C GLY A 130 5.51 -4.22 11.16
N PRO A 131 6.58 -3.41 11.26
CA PRO A 131 7.27 -2.80 10.13
C PRO A 131 7.80 -3.81 9.13
N SER A 132 7.83 -3.43 7.84
CA SER A 132 8.41 -4.26 6.79
C SER A 132 9.89 -4.55 7.07
N PRO A 133 10.36 -5.80 6.91
CA PRO A 133 11.78 -6.14 7.06
C PRO A 133 12.70 -5.34 6.13
N ILE A 134 12.24 -5.00 4.93
CA ILE A 134 12.99 -4.16 3.98
C ILE A 134 13.22 -2.77 4.54
N LYS A 135 12.19 -2.15 5.12
CA LYS A 135 12.26 -0.83 5.74
C LYS A 135 13.24 -0.80 6.91
N LYS A 136 13.18 -1.80 7.78
CA LYS A 136 14.14 -1.97 8.88
C LYS A 136 15.59 -2.06 8.39
N ASN A 137 15.82 -2.75 7.27
CA ASN A 137 17.16 -2.90 6.70
C ASN A 137 17.64 -1.62 6.00
N ALA A 138 16.74 -0.86 5.38
CA ALA A 138 17.06 0.43 4.77
C ALA A 138 17.44 1.47 5.83
N GLU A 139 16.72 1.54 6.93
CA GLU A 139 17.05 2.43 8.09
C GLU A 139 18.38 2.04 8.75
N ARG A 140 18.71 0.74 8.78
CA ARG A 140 20.02 0.25 9.28
C ARG A 140 21.17 0.56 8.32
N LYS A 141 20.91 0.62 7.01
CA LYS A 141 21.90 0.92 5.96
C LYS A 141 22.05 2.41 5.65
N ALA A 142 21.17 3.27 6.15
CA ALA A 142 21.30 4.71 6.04
C ALA A 142 22.31 5.20 7.11
N PRO A 143 23.62 5.26 6.83
CA PRO A 143 24.59 5.76 7.79
C PRO A 143 24.70 7.26 7.63
N SER A 144 24.34 8.01 8.69
CA SER A 144 25.07 9.21 9.11
C SER A 144 25.38 10.32 8.08
N ALA A 145 24.76 10.36 6.90
CA ALA A 145 24.97 11.48 5.97
C ALA A 145 24.22 12.75 6.39
N GLU A 146 23.07 12.61 7.02
CA GLU A 146 22.27 13.78 7.45
C GLU A 146 22.77 14.42 8.75
N ARG A 147 23.48 13.70 9.62
CA ARG A 147 24.08 14.27 10.84
C ARG A 147 25.30 15.16 10.62
N LYS A 148 25.87 15.12 9.42
CA LYS A 148 27.03 16.00 9.10
C LYS A 148 26.63 17.36 8.54
N ALA A 149 25.42 17.56 8.09
CA ALA A 149 24.96 18.86 7.61
C ALA A 149 24.63 19.85 8.73
N GLU A 150 24.07 19.38 9.84
CA GLU A 150 23.73 20.25 10.97
C GLU A 150 24.94 20.74 11.81
N SER A 151 26.06 20.04 11.74
CA SER A 151 27.26 20.45 12.49
C SER A 151 28.16 21.44 11.74
N ALA A 152 27.89 21.76 10.49
CA ALA A 152 28.67 22.67 9.66
C ALA A 152 28.16 24.12 9.68
N GLU A 153 26.91 24.38 10.08
CA GLU A 153 26.36 25.76 10.13
C GLU A 153 26.56 26.49 11.43
N GLY A 154 27.23 25.89 12.42
CA GLY A 154 27.43 26.44 13.75
C GLY A 154 28.76 27.19 13.99
N LYS A 155 29.58 27.48 12.98
CA LYS A 155 30.84 28.22 13.16
C LYS A 155 31.03 29.29 12.10
N GLY A 156 30.49 30.46 12.36
CA GLY A 156 30.77 31.60 11.53
C GLY A 156 29.93 32.83 11.86
N HIS A 157 30.14 33.45 13.02
CA HIS A 157 30.07 34.90 13.20
C HIS A 157 30.52 35.25 14.60
N SER A 158 31.79 35.59 14.72
CA SER A 158 32.32 36.42 15.76
C SER A 158 33.58 37.11 15.21
N ALA A 159 33.40 38.28 14.69
CA ALA A 159 34.37 39.42 14.75
C ALA A 159 33.71 40.61 14.08
#